data_28a3be13c9135a146c6f6f2e0351276a
#
_entry.id   28a3be13c9135a146c6f6f2e0351276a
#
_cell.length_a   1.000
_cell.length_b   1.000
_cell.length_c   1.000
_cell.angle_alpha   90.00
_cell.angle_beta   90.00
_cell.angle_gamma   90.00
#
_symmetry.space_group_name_H-M   'P 1'
#
loop_
_entity.id
_entity.type
_entity.pdbx_description
1 polymer ?
#
loop_
_entity_poly.entity_id
_entity_poly.type
_entity_poly.pdbx_seq_one_letter_code
_entity_poly.pdbx_strand_id
1 'polypeptide(L)'
;MKQFPFDKLYEIEDASGVVEYYIDGDEYIRGQDGIPGYRIAGYEVYEHNAEAKLAGFLEGKHITTPDADILLTILDDKPAEDLPS
;
A
#
# COMPACT_ATOMS: atom_id res chain seq x y z
N MET A 1 18.76 4.20 -1.00
CA MET A 1 17.85 3.31 -1.01
C MET A 1 16.63 3.72 -1.70
N LYS A 2 16.01 2.90 -2.41
CA LYS A 2 14.96 3.25 -3.11
C LYS A 2 13.70 2.85 -2.51
N GLN A 3 12.69 3.60 -2.49
CA GLN A 3 11.44 3.16 -2.02
C GLN A 3 10.76 2.36 -3.09
N PHE A 4 9.62 1.81 -2.77
CA PHE A 4 8.85 1.01 -3.70
C PHE A 4 8.51 1.84 -4.91
N PRO A 5 8.61 1.32 -6.10
CA PRO A 5 8.52 2.14 -7.30
C PRO A 5 7.17 2.76 -7.63
N PHE A 6 6.09 2.17 -7.32
CA PHE A 6 4.76 2.72 -7.61
C PHE A 6 4.56 3.11 -9.07
N ASP A 7 5.14 2.34 -9.98
CA ASP A 7 5.07 2.73 -11.39
C ASP A 7 4.05 1.92 -12.17
N LYS A 8 3.22 1.15 -11.50
CA LYS A 8 2.21 0.37 -12.17
C LYS A 8 1.14 0.01 -11.16
N LEU A 9 0.23 -0.85 -11.53
CA LEU A 9 -0.85 -1.25 -10.66
C LEU A 9 -0.38 -2.32 -9.70
N TYR A 10 -0.60 -2.14 -8.42
CA TYR A 10 -0.27 -3.11 -7.40
C TYR A 10 -1.51 -3.36 -6.54
N GLU A 11 -1.80 -4.60 -6.25
CA GLU A 11 -2.87 -4.93 -5.32
C GLU A 11 -2.33 -4.90 -3.91
N ILE A 12 -3.15 -4.55 -2.96
CA ILE A 12 -2.74 -4.41 -1.57
C ILE A 12 -3.73 -5.16 -0.70
N GLU A 13 -3.23 -6.03 0.15
CA GLU A 13 -4.10 -6.76 1.06
C GLU A 13 -4.01 -6.17 2.46
N ASP A 14 -5.06 -6.35 3.24
CA ASP A 14 -5.08 -5.84 4.60
C ASP A 14 -4.45 -6.88 5.53
N ALA A 15 -4.49 -6.61 6.82
CA ALA A 15 -3.84 -7.47 7.79
C ALA A 15 -4.45 -8.87 7.85
N SER A 16 -5.66 -9.03 7.38
CA SER A 16 -6.29 -10.35 7.39
C SER A 16 -6.08 -11.09 6.08
N GLY A 17 -5.35 -10.51 5.15
CA GLY A 17 -5.06 -11.18 3.88
C GLY A 17 -6.10 -10.92 2.80
N VAL A 18 -7.00 -9.98 3.01
CA VAL A 18 -8.03 -9.68 2.02
C VAL A 18 -7.57 -8.52 1.17
N VAL A 19 -7.64 -8.66 -0.15
CA VAL A 19 -7.23 -7.61 -1.07
C VAL A 19 -8.37 -6.61 -1.18
N GLU A 20 -8.18 -5.44 -0.55
CA GLU A 20 -9.21 -4.42 -0.55
C GLU A 20 -8.71 -3.08 -1.05
N TYR A 21 -7.45 -2.97 -1.39
CA TYR A 21 -6.87 -1.70 -1.80
C TYR A 21 -5.98 -1.90 -3.00
N TYR A 22 -5.60 -0.81 -3.65
CA TYR A 22 -4.66 -0.89 -4.76
C TYR A 22 -3.95 0.45 -4.94
N ILE A 23 -2.80 0.40 -5.62
CA ILE A 23 -2.07 1.58 -6.06
C ILE A 23 -2.03 1.51 -7.57
N ASP A 24 -2.37 2.60 -8.24
CA ASP A 24 -2.45 2.62 -9.69
C ASP A 24 -1.44 3.62 -10.23
N GLY A 25 -0.17 3.31 -10.09
CA GLY A 25 0.88 4.13 -10.70
C GLY A 25 1.14 5.45 -10.01
N ASP A 26 0.68 5.63 -8.78
CA ASP A 26 0.90 6.88 -8.07
C ASP A 26 1.10 6.59 -6.58
N GLU A 27 1.03 7.62 -5.77
CA GLU A 27 1.32 7.48 -4.36
C GLU A 27 0.08 7.31 -3.48
N TYR A 28 -1.08 7.11 -4.09
CA TYR A 28 -2.30 6.98 -3.33
C TYR A 28 -2.74 5.54 -3.24
N ILE A 29 -3.12 5.12 -2.04
CA ILE A 29 -3.67 3.79 -1.81
C ILE A 29 -5.18 3.95 -1.82
N ARG A 30 -5.82 3.34 -2.82
CA ARG A 30 -7.25 3.50 -3.03
C ARG A 30 -8.01 2.25 -2.64
N GLY A 31 -9.23 2.45 -2.15
CA GLY A 31 -10.10 1.34 -1.87
C GLY A 31 -10.78 0.85 -3.12
N GLN A 32 -11.67 -0.10 -2.97
CA GLN A 32 -12.36 -0.70 -4.12
C GLN A 32 -13.23 0.32 -4.85
N ASP A 33 -13.65 1.36 -4.18
CA ASP A 33 -14.46 2.40 -4.82
C ASP A 33 -13.60 3.42 -5.54
N GLY A 34 -12.29 3.27 -5.54
CA GLY A 34 -11.40 4.20 -6.22
C GLY A 34 -11.06 5.43 -5.43
N ILE A 35 -11.56 5.56 -4.21
CA ILE A 35 -11.31 6.74 -3.40
C ILE A 35 -10.05 6.52 -2.58
N PRO A 36 -9.11 7.48 -2.59
CA PRO A 36 -7.88 7.31 -1.83
C PRO A 36 -8.14 7.24 -0.34
N GLY A 37 -7.60 6.24 0.31
CA GLY A 37 -7.69 6.12 1.74
C GLY A 37 -6.40 6.46 2.45
N TYR A 38 -5.28 6.34 1.74
CA TYR A 38 -3.96 6.64 2.31
C TYR A 38 -3.09 7.27 1.25
N ARG A 39 -2.06 7.98 1.70
CA ARG A 39 -1.10 8.58 0.80
C ARG A 39 0.29 8.24 1.30
N ILE A 40 1.18 7.88 0.40
CA ILE A 40 2.55 7.53 0.75
C ILE A 40 3.44 8.72 0.45
N ALA A 41 4.20 9.14 1.45
CA ALA A 41 5.12 10.26 1.30
C ALA A 41 6.49 9.77 1.75
N GLY A 42 7.33 9.38 0.80
CA GLY A 42 8.61 8.79 1.13
C GLY A 42 8.38 7.44 1.78
N TYR A 43 8.78 7.29 3.01
CA TYR A 43 8.56 6.06 3.74
C TYR A 43 7.45 6.19 4.77
N GLU A 44 6.73 7.31 4.77
CA GLU A 44 5.64 7.52 5.72
C GLU A 44 4.32 7.37 4.99
N VAL A 45 3.33 6.83 5.66
CA VAL A 45 2.02 6.62 5.09
C VAL A 45 1.03 7.35 5.96
N TYR A 46 0.26 8.23 5.33
CA TYR A 46 -0.70 9.06 6.05
C TYR A 46 -2.13 8.73 5.61
N GLU A 47 -3.07 8.92 6.51
CA GLU A 47 -4.46 8.80 6.14
C GLU A 47 -4.80 9.95 5.20
N HIS A 48 -5.56 9.64 4.17
CA HIS A 48 -5.90 10.67 3.19
C HIS A 48 -7.24 11.29 3.60
N ASN A 49 -7.18 12.17 4.58
CA ASN A 49 -8.37 12.88 5.03
C ASN A 49 -7.92 14.23 5.58
N ALA A 50 -8.85 14.96 6.15
CA ALA A 50 -8.53 16.32 6.60
C ALA A 50 -7.46 16.34 7.68
N GLU A 51 -7.38 15.30 8.49
CA GLU A 51 -6.39 15.28 9.55
C GLU A 51 -5.04 14.75 9.11
N ALA A 52 -5.03 13.97 8.07
CA ALA A 52 -3.79 13.42 7.50
C ALA A 52 -2.88 12.81 8.57
N LYS A 53 -3.44 11.99 9.43
CA LYS A 53 -2.66 11.40 10.50
C LYS A 53 -1.71 10.34 9.99
N LEU A 54 -0.59 10.20 10.64
CA LEU A 54 0.37 9.17 10.28
C LEU A 54 -0.24 7.80 10.55
N ALA A 55 -0.36 6.99 9.52
CA ALA A 55 -0.92 5.65 9.64
C ALA A 55 0.18 4.61 9.86
N GLY A 56 1.35 4.84 9.30
CA GLY A 56 2.42 3.88 9.45
C GLY A 56 3.60 4.20 8.58
N PHE A 57 4.44 3.21 8.38
CA PHE A 57 5.68 3.37 7.61
C PHE A 57 5.78 2.28 6.56
N LEU A 58 6.34 2.64 5.43
CA LEU A 58 6.57 1.69 4.36
C LEU A 58 7.91 1.01 4.58
N GLU A 59 7.87 -0.31 4.78
CA GLU A 59 9.09 -1.08 4.99
C GLU A 59 9.07 -2.22 3.99
N GLY A 60 9.81 -2.07 2.92
CA GLY A 60 9.77 -3.04 1.85
C GLY A 60 8.39 -2.99 1.21
N LYS A 61 7.66 -4.09 1.23
CA LYS A 61 6.32 -4.09 0.70
C LYS A 61 5.27 -4.13 1.79
N HIS A 62 5.66 -3.93 3.02
CA HIS A 62 4.71 -3.89 4.11
C HIS A 62 4.54 -2.47 4.61
N ILE A 63 3.33 -2.13 5.02
CA ILE A 63 3.09 -0.88 5.70
C ILE A 63 2.80 -1.24 7.14
N THR A 64 3.65 -0.78 8.05
CA THR A 64 3.54 -1.14 9.45
C THR A 64 3.09 0.06 10.26
N THR A 65 2.26 -0.18 11.26
CA THR A 65 1.81 0.89 12.14
C THR A 65 2.98 1.33 13.03
N PRO A 66 2.86 2.45 13.68
CA PRO A 66 3.91 2.85 14.62
C PRO A 66 4.14 1.84 15.74
N ASP A 67 3.17 0.97 16.00
CA ASP A 67 3.33 -0.08 16.98
C ASP A 67 3.93 -1.34 16.40
N ALA A 68 4.38 -1.27 15.16
CA ALA A 68 5.05 -2.37 14.47
C ALA A 68 4.13 -3.52 14.07
N ASP A 69 2.85 -3.26 13.91
CA ASP A 69 1.94 -4.26 13.38
C ASP A 69 1.79 -4.04 11.88
N ILE A 70 1.59 -5.10 11.13
CA ILE A 70 1.41 -4.97 9.70
C ILE A 70 0.00 -4.47 9.43
N LEU A 71 -0.10 -3.32 8.77
CA LEU A 71 -1.38 -2.75 8.42
C LEU A 71 -1.80 -3.21 7.03
N LEU A 72 -0.90 -3.11 6.06
CA LEU A 72 -1.17 -3.46 4.68
C LEU A 72 0.06 -4.11 4.07
N THR A 73 -0.15 -4.90 3.03
CA THR A 73 0.95 -5.53 2.30
C THR A 73 0.74 -5.30 0.81
N ILE A 74 1.75 -4.79 0.14
CA ILE A 74 1.71 -4.55 -1.28
C ILE A 74 2.12 -5.82 -2.00
N LEU A 75 1.28 -6.28 -2.91
CA LEU A 75 1.52 -7.53 -3.60
C LEU A 75 2.18 -7.24 -4.93
N ASP A 76 3.48 -6.99 -4.88
CA ASP A 76 4.19 -6.59 -6.09
C ASP A 76 4.59 -7.79 -6.91
N ASP A 77 4.51 -8.97 -6.38
CA ASP A 77 4.85 -10.14 -7.15
C ASP A 77 3.59 -10.87 -7.51
N LYS A 78 2.53 -10.12 -7.77
CA LYS A 78 1.34 -10.72 -8.07
C LYS A 78 1.46 -11.60 -9.18
N PRO A 79 1.00 -12.67 -9.09
CA PRO A 79 1.22 -13.64 -10.00
C PRO A 79 0.63 -13.57 -11.31
N ALA A 80 0.09 -12.57 -11.67
CA ALA A 80 -0.35 -12.55 -12.97
C ALA A 80 0.73 -12.95 -13.82
N GLU A 81 1.89 -12.56 -13.43
CA GLU A 81 2.92 -12.83 -14.27
C GLU A 81 3.56 -13.99 -13.84
N ASP A 82 3.37 -14.46 -12.72
CA ASP A 82 4.13 -15.52 -12.38
C ASP A 82 3.35 -16.71 -12.40
N LEU A 83 2.45 -16.78 -13.17
CA LEU A 83 1.81 -17.83 -13.25
C LEU A 83 2.51 -18.79 -13.53
N PRO A 84 2.54 -19.57 -13.27
CA PRO A 84 3.32 -20.47 -13.49
C PRO A 84 3.23 -20.91 -14.44
N SER A 85 3.42 -20.69 -14.66
CA SER A 85 3.52 -20.85 -15.40
C SER A 85 3.73 -21.65 -15.49
#